data_c01ebde1b527122904f68ede5345ec5a
#
_entry.id   c01ebde1b527122904f68ede5345ec5a
#
_cell.length_a   1.000
_cell.length_b   1.000
_cell.length_c   1.000
_cell.angle_alpha   90.00
_cell.angle_beta   90.00
_cell.angle_gamma   90.00
#
_symmetry.space_group_name_H-M   'P 1'
#
loop_
_entity.id
_entity.type
_entity.pdbx_description
1 polymer ?
#
loop_
_entity_poly.entity_id
_entity_poly.type
_entity_poly.pdbx_seq_one_letter_code
_entity_poly.pdbx_strand_id
1 'polypeptide(L)'
;MCHVLVIEDEALVAMMIEDSLVEHGATSVDVAVSEAEAVEAAKVHRPDFITSDVRLLEGTGPEAVAAIVRLYGDIPVLFITASPGECTGCVPEAVLLKPANPREIGLRFRALQS
;
A
#
# COMPACT_ATOMS: atom_id res chain seq x y z
N MET A 1 5.87 12.07 -11.79
CA MET A 1 6.39 11.69 -10.45
C MET A 1 5.40 10.78 -9.76
N CYS A 2 5.90 9.79 -9.05
CA CYS A 2 5.03 8.83 -8.36
C CYS A 2 5.47 8.69 -6.90
N HIS A 3 4.67 9.25 -6.00
CA HIS A 3 4.87 9.10 -4.56
C HIS A 3 3.98 7.97 -4.05
N VAL A 4 4.57 7.02 -3.33
CA VAL A 4 3.86 5.85 -2.81
C VAL A 4 3.84 5.88 -1.29
N LEU A 5 2.68 5.59 -0.72
CA LEU A 5 2.54 5.33 0.71
C LEU A 5 2.49 3.81 0.92
N VAL A 6 3.41 3.30 1.71
CA VAL A 6 3.47 1.89 2.11
C VAL A 6 2.92 1.78 3.54
N ILE A 7 1.83 1.04 3.71
CA ILE A 7 1.20 0.81 5.01
C ILE A 7 1.52 -0.63 5.42
N GLU A 8 2.51 -0.78 6.31
CA GLU A 8 3.03 -2.08 6.70
C GLU A 8 3.72 -1.97 8.06
N ASP A 9 3.34 -2.80 9.01
CA ASP A 9 3.89 -2.76 10.36
C ASP A 9 5.13 -3.65 10.56
N GLU A 10 5.46 -4.51 9.59
CA GLU A 10 6.68 -5.31 9.63
C GLU A 10 7.79 -4.60 8.85
N ALA A 11 8.81 -4.13 9.57
CA ALA A 11 9.86 -3.30 8.99
C ALA A 11 10.58 -3.95 7.80
N LEU A 12 10.92 -5.24 7.90
CA LEU A 12 11.63 -5.92 6.80
C LEU A 12 10.75 -6.08 5.56
N VAL A 13 9.47 -6.33 5.76
CA VAL A 13 8.51 -6.42 4.65
C VAL A 13 8.34 -5.05 3.99
N ALA A 14 8.23 -3.99 4.79
CA ALA A 14 8.13 -2.63 4.26
C ALA A 14 9.35 -2.26 3.43
N MET A 15 10.55 -2.60 3.88
CA MET A 15 11.78 -2.33 3.13
C MET A 15 11.81 -3.06 1.79
N MET A 16 11.39 -4.32 1.77
CA MET A 16 11.32 -5.10 0.54
C MET A 16 10.33 -4.48 -0.45
N ILE A 17 9.17 -4.07 0.04
CA ILE A 17 8.16 -3.42 -0.78
C ILE A 17 8.69 -2.10 -1.33
N GLU A 18 9.29 -1.28 -0.50
CA GLU A 18 9.88 0.00 -0.90
C GLU A 18 10.91 -0.18 -2.01
N ASP A 19 11.84 -1.12 -1.82
CA ASP A 19 12.88 -1.40 -2.81
C ASP A 19 12.27 -1.80 -4.16
N SER A 20 11.27 -2.65 -4.14
CA SER A 20 10.58 -3.08 -5.35
C SER A 20 9.88 -1.92 -6.07
N LEU A 21 9.21 -1.05 -5.31
CA LEU A 21 8.51 0.10 -5.86
C LEU A 21 9.48 1.08 -6.51
N VAL A 22 10.58 1.39 -5.84
CA VAL A 22 11.61 2.29 -6.38
C VAL A 22 12.22 1.71 -7.65
N GLU A 23 12.51 0.42 -7.66
CA GLU A 23 13.05 -0.27 -8.85
C GLU A 23 12.08 -0.20 -10.03
N HIS A 24 10.77 -0.10 -9.77
CA HIS A 24 9.75 -0.09 -10.82
C HIS A 24 9.15 1.30 -11.06
N GLY A 25 9.80 2.36 -10.58
CA GLY A 25 9.47 3.72 -10.99
C GLY A 25 8.93 4.67 -9.93
N ALA A 26 8.77 4.23 -8.68
CA ALA A 26 8.38 5.15 -7.62
C ALA A 26 9.50 6.18 -7.39
N THR A 27 9.13 7.44 -7.30
CA THR A 27 10.11 8.52 -7.11
C THR A 27 10.34 8.86 -5.64
N SER A 28 9.37 8.55 -4.79
CA SER A 28 9.51 8.69 -3.33
C SER A 28 8.54 7.74 -2.64
N VAL A 29 8.88 7.35 -1.41
CA VAL A 29 8.09 6.40 -0.62
C VAL A 29 8.05 6.86 0.83
N ASP A 30 6.86 6.86 1.41
CA ASP A 30 6.67 6.98 2.85
C ASP A 30 6.19 5.64 3.40
N VAL A 31 6.57 5.32 4.63
CA VAL A 31 6.13 4.10 5.31
C VAL A 31 5.36 4.47 6.56
N ALA A 32 4.19 3.88 6.73
CA ALA A 32 3.36 4.04 7.92
C ALA A 32 3.07 2.67 8.52
N VAL A 33 3.05 2.58 9.84
CA VAL A 33 2.90 1.30 10.56
C VAL A 33 1.53 1.11 11.20
N SER A 34 0.68 2.12 11.14
CA SER A 34 -0.66 2.08 11.72
C SER A 34 -1.66 2.84 10.85
N GLU A 35 -2.93 2.64 11.12
CA GLU A 35 -4.00 3.37 10.43
C GLU A 35 -3.84 4.88 10.62
N ALA A 36 -3.65 5.33 11.87
CA ALA A 36 -3.52 6.75 12.18
C ALA A 36 -2.29 7.36 11.49
N GLU A 37 -1.16 6.66 11.53
CA GLU A 37 0.07 7.12 10.91
C GLU A 37 -0.06 7.22 9.39
N ALA A 38 -0.78 6.29 8.79
CA ALA A 38 -1.03 6.29 7.34
C ALA A 38 -1.82 7.53 6.92
N VAL A 39 -2.87 7.87 7.66
CA VAL A 39 -3.70 9.04 7.36
C VAL A 39 -2.88 10.32 7.52
N GLU A 40 -2.07 10.42 8.58
CA GLU A 40 -1.20 11.60 8.79
C GLU A 40 -0.14 11.72 7.69
N ALA A 41 0.48 10.62 7.30
CA ALA A 41 1.47 10.64 6.22
C ALA A 41 0.84 11.12 4.90
N ALA A 42 -0.37 10.68 4.59
CA ALA A 42 -1.09 11.10 3.41
C ALA A 42 -1.42 12.59 3.42
N LYS A 43 -1.71 13.15 4.59
CA LYS A 43 -1.98 14.59 4.73
C LYS A 43 -0.73 15.42 4.51
N VAL A 44 0.43 14.94 4.93
CA VAL A 44 1.70 15.63 4.72
C VAL A 44 2.14 15.57 3.27
N HIS A 45 1.96 14.42 2.63
CA HIS A 45 2.34 14.21 1.24
C HIS A 45 1.33 13.26 0.60
N ARG A 46 0.42 13.80 -0.19
CA ARG A 46 -0.61 13.01 -0.87
C ARG A 46 0.03 11.93 -1.73
N PRO A 47 -0.31 10.65 -1.52
CA PRO A 47 0.25 9.58 -2.34
C PRO A 47 -0.45 9.49 -3.70
N ASP A 48 0.32 9.06 -4.71
CA ASP A 48 -0.20 8.73 -6.04
C ASP A 48 -0.58 7.25 -6.12
N PHE A 49 -0.07 6.45 -5.19
CA PHE A 49 -0.30 5.02 -5.11
C PHE A 49 -0.14 4.58 -3.67
N ILE A 50 -0.89 3.56 -3.26
CA ILE A 50 -0.80 3.00 -1.90
C ILE A 50 -0.57 1.49 -1.99
N THR A 51 0.41 0.97 -1.22
CA THR A 51 0.45 -0.45 -0.91
C THR A 51 0.06 -0.61 0.55
N SER A 52 -0.72 -1.63 0.89
CA SER A 52 -1.20 -1.78 2.26
C SER A 52 -1.35 -3.23 2.66
N ASP A 53 -0.93 -3.57 3.87
CA ASP A 53 -1.38 -4.79 4.50
C ASP A 53 -2.84 -4.61 4.93
N VAL A 54 -3.56 -5.70 5.10
CA VAL A 54 -4.95 -5.68 5.55
C VAL A 54 -5.00 -5.57 7.07
N ARG A 55 -4.21 -6.39 7.77
CA ARG A 55 -4.15 -6.38 9.23
C ARG A 55 -2.92 -5.62 9.70
N LEU A 56 -3.14 -4.65 10.57
CA LEU A 56 -2.08 -3.88 11.23
C LEU A 56 -2.16 -4.15 12.73
N LEU A 57 -1.07 -3.85 13.45
CA LEU A 57 -1.08 -3.94 14.91
C LEU A 57 -2.10 -2.98 15.51
N GLU A 58 -2.26 -1.82 14.87
CA GLU A 58 -3.26 -0.82 15.28
C GLU A 58 -4.07 -0.39 14.05
N GLY A 59 -5.35 -0.77 14.04
CA GLY A 59 -6.26 -0.49 12.93
C GLY A 59 -6.13 -1.49 11.79
N THR A 60 -6.67 -1.14 10.65
CA THR A 60 -6.62 -1.97 9.44
C THR A 60 -6.23 -1.15 8.22
N GLY A 61 -5.63 -1.83 7.24
CA GLY A 61 -5.25 -1.21 5.97
C GLY A 61 -6.46 -0.68 5.20
N PRO A 62 -7.52 -1.48 5.00
CA PRO A 62 -8.70 -1.02 4.27
C PRO A 62 -9.35 0.22 4.89
N GLU A 63 -9.40 0.33 6.21
CA GLU A 63 -9.94 1.53 6.86
C GLU A 63 -9.05 2.75 6.67
N ALA A 64 -7.72 2.56 6.74
CA ALA A 64 -6.76 3.62 6.44
C ALA A 64 -6.94 4.13 5.00
N VAL A 65 -7.02 3.22 4.05
CA VAL A 65 -7.21 3.54 2.63
C VAL A 65 -8.55 4.27 2.44
N ALA A 66 -9.62 3.79 3.05
CA ALA A 66 -10.93 4.43 2.94
C ALA A 66 -10.91 5.87 3.46
N ALA A 67 -10.21 6.12 4.57
CA ALA A 67 -10.07 7.47 5.11
C ALA A 67 -9.30 8.39 4.16
N ILE A 68 -8.21 7.88 3.58
CA ILE A 68 -7.38 8.64 2.65
C ILE A 68 -8.16 8.96 1.37
N VAL A 69 -8.89 7.99 0.84
CA VAL A 69 -9.71 8.17 -0.37
C VAL A 69 -10.82 9.20 -0.14
N ARG A 70 -11.41 9.22 1.05
CA ARG A 70 -12.40 10.25 1.39
C ARG A 70 -11.81 11.66 1.38
N LEU A 71 -10.53 11.79 1.73
CA LEU A 71 -9.86 13.09 1.74
C LEU A 71 -9.45 13.56 0.34
N TYR A 72 -8.99 12.66 -0.51
CA TYR A 72 -8.30 13.01 -1.74
C TYR A 72 -8.89 12.43 -3.01
N GLY A 73 -9.95 11.61 -2.91
CA GLY A 73 -10.51 10.92 -4.06
C GLY A 73 -9.77 9.60 -4.35
N ASP A 74 -10.09 9.01 -5.49
CA ASP A 74 -9.57 7.69 -5.84
C ASP A 74 -8.06 7.67 -6.00
N ILE A 75 -7.41 6.73 -5.32
CA ILE A 75 -5.97 6.48 -5.41
C ILE A 75 -5.81 4.98 -5.65
N PRO A 76 -5.02 4.55 -6.65
CA PRO A 76 -4.78 3.12 -6.87
C PRO A 76 -4.15 2.47 -5.65
N VAL A 77 -4.61 1.27 -5.29
CA VAL A 77 -4.16 0.55 -4.11
C VAL A 77 -3.82 -0.89 -4.46
N LEU A 78 -2.71 -1.38 -3.93
CA LEU A 78 -2.35 -2.80 -3.96
C LEU A 78 -2.29 -3.30 -2.52
N PHE A 79 -3.15 -4.26 -2.17
CA PHE A 79 -3.10 -4.91 -0.87
C PHE A 79 -2.13 -6.09 -0.93
N ILE A 80 -1.20 -6.15 0.02
CA ILE A 80 -0.20 -7.22 0.13
C ILE A 80 -0.39 -7.83 1.52
N THR A 81 -0.97 -9.03 1.59
CA THR A 81 -1.44 -9.57 2.86
C THR A 81 -1.32 -11.08 2.94
N ALA A 82 -1.14 -11.59 4.16
CA ALA A 82 -1.26 -13.02 4.45
C ALA A 82 -2.72 -13.43 4.67
N SER A 83 -3.64 -12.46 4.76
CA SER A 83 -5.05 -12.68 5.07
C SER A 83 -5.97 -12.08 3.99
N PRO A 84 -5.91 -12.59 2.74
CA PRO A 84 -6.68 -12.01 1.65
C PRO A 84 -8.19 -12.08 1.86
N GLY A 85 -8.68 -13.07 2.60
CA GLY A 85 -10.09 -13.21 2.91
C GLY A 85 -10.66 -12.11 3.80
N GLU A 86 -9.78 -11.33 4.46
CA GLU A 86 -10.20 -10.21 5.30
C GLU A 86 -10.28 -8.90 4.53
N CYS A 87 -9.91 -8.90 3.26
CA CYS A 87 -10.02 -7.72 2.40
C CYS A 87 -11.38 -7.70 1.71
N THR A 88 -12.40 -7.34 2.46
CA THR A 88 -13.78 -7.32 1.97
C THR A 88 -13.94 -6.30 0.84
N GLY A 89 -14.48 -6.74 -0.28
CA GLY A 89 -14.71 -5.86 -1.42
C GLY A 89 -13.49 -5.56 -2.27
N CYS A 90 -12.33 -6.14 -1.95
CA CYS A 90 -11.13 -5.96 -2.75
C CYS A 90 -11.21 -6.77 -4.04
N VAL A 91 -10.77 -6.17 -5.15
CA VAL A 91 -10.68 -6.91 -6.41
C VAL A 91 -9.43 -7.78 -6.44
N PRO A 92 -9.49 -8.99 -7.03
CA PRO A 92 -8.33 -9.91 -7.02
C PRO A 92 -7.05 -9.32 -7.61
N GLU A 93 -7.16 -8.47 -8.63
CA GLU A 93 -6.00 -7.84 -9.27
C GLU A 93 -5.27 -6.89 -8.32
N ALA A 94 -5.95 -6.39 -7.31
CA ALA A 94 -5.39 -5.46 -6.33
C ALA A 94 -4.96 -6.14 -5.03
N VAL A 95 -4.83 -7.48 -5.03
CA VAL A 95 -4.43 -8.24 -3.84
C VAL A 95 -3.29 -9.20 -4.19
N LEU A 96 -2.21 -9.13 -3.42
CA LEU A 96 -1.10 -10.09 -3.48
C LEU A 96 -1.01 -10.82 -2.15
N LEU A 97 -0.85 -12.14 -2.23
CA LEU A 97 -0.69 -12.98 -1.05
C LEU A 97 0.77 -12.96 -0.58
N LYS A 98 0.98 -12.80 0.73
CA LYS A 98 2.32 -12.95 1.34
C LYS A 98 2.70 -14.43 1.46
N PRO A 99 3.97 -14.78 1.31
CA PRO A 99 5.11 -13.91 1.00
C PRO A 99 5.09 -13.47 -0.47
N ALA A 100 5.09 -12.16 -0.69
CA ALA A 100 5.01 -11.61 -2.03
C ALA A 100 6.40 -11.54 -2.67
N ASN A 101 6.48 -11.91 -3.93
CA ASN A 101 7.70 -11.81 -4.72
C ASN A 101 7.93 -10.34 -5.10
N PRO A 102 9.14 -9.77 -4.87
CA PRO A 102 9.41 -8.38 -5.22
C PRO A 102 9.11 -8.02 -6.68
N ARG A 103 9.41 -8.93 -7.60
CA ARG A 103 9.11 -8.72 -9.02
C ARG A 103 7.61 -8.61 -9.26
N GLU A 104 6.81 -9.43 -8.60
CA GLU A 104 5.35 -9.39 -8.72
C GLU A 104 4.78 -8.09 -8.15
N ILE A 105 5.33 -7.62 -7.05
CA ILE A 105 4.94 -6.34 -6.47
C ILE A 105 5.14 -5.23 -7.50
N GLY A 106 6.30 -5.18 -8.12
CA GLY A 106 6.62 -4.18 -9.13
C GLY A 106 5.73 -4.26 -10.36
N LEU A 107 5.45 -5.47 -10.83
CA LEU A 107 4.58 -5.67 -12.00
C LEU A 107 3.15 -5.24 -11.71
N ARG A 108 2.61 -5.57 -10.53
CA ARG A 108 1.27 -5.15 -10.13
C ARG A 108 1.21 -3.65 -9.94
N PHE A 109 2.24 -3.06 -9.36
CA PHE A 109 2.35 -1.62 -9.19
C PHE A 109 2.23 -0.90 -10.54
N ARG A 110 2.98 -1.35 -11.54
CA ARG A 110 2.90 -0.77 -12.89
C ARG A 110 1.53 -0.98 -13.53
N ALA A 111 0.98 -2.17 -13.41
CA ALA A 111 -0.31 -2.50 -14.01
C ALA A 111 -1.44 -1.65 -13.43
N LEU A 112 -1.43 -1.43 -12.11
CA LEU A 112 -2.49 -0.70 -11.43
C LEU A 112 -2.39 0.83 -11.63
N GLN A 113 -1.23 1.33 -12.05
CA GLN A 113 -1.06 2.74 -12.40
C GLN A 113 -1.60 3.09 -13.79
N SER A 114 -1.73 2.14 -14.64
CA SER A 114 -2.10 2.35 -16.04
C SER A 114 -3.58 2.66 -16.22
#